data_4699e55bad72fbc1919e5a47d502e0cc
#
_entry.id   4699e55bad72fbc1919e5a47d502e0cc
#
_cell.length_a   1.000
_cell.length_b   1.000
_cell.length_c   1.000
_cell.angle_alpha   90.00
_cell.angle_beta   90.00
_cell.angle_gamma   90.00
#
_symmetry.space_group_name_H-M   'P 1'
#
loop_
_entity.id
_entity.type
_entity.pdbx_description
1 polymer ?
#
loop_
_entity_poly.entity_id
_entity_poly.type
_entity_poly.pdbx_seq_one_letter_code
_entity_poly.pdbx_strand_id
1 'polypeptide(L)'
;MKEEIILKLVQIQNQFRFLHWQTFGDAKHRAYGELYDSIGDHIDTFTEAMMGKYGRPSFESEFVIAFQDIKSINIQNFIDGIVEFLVGMTEILDTKYDTDLLNIRDEILA
;
A
#
# COMPACT_ATOMS: atom_id res chain seq x y z
N MET A 1 8.57 6.05 11.37
CA MET A 1 8.52 4.66 11.86
C MET A 1 8.16 3.71 10.74
N LYS A 2 8.74 2.52 10.75
CA LYS A 2 8.50 1.54 9.67
C LYS A 2 7.07 0.99 9.67
N GLU A 3 6.43 0.93 10.83
CA GLU A 3 5.02 0.54 10.94
C GLU A 3 4.08 1.46 10.16
N GLU A 4 4.44 2.73 10.00
CA GLU A 4 3.65 3.67 9.21
C GLU A 4 3.60 3.26 7.73
N ILE A 5 4.67 2.65 7.22
CA ILE A 5 4.69 2.11 5.86
C ILE A 5 3.62 1.03 5.71
N ILE A 6 3.54 0.11 6.68
CA ILE A 6 2.55 -0.97 6.66
C ILE A 6 1.13 -0.40 6.68
N LEU A 7 0.86 0.57 7.55
CA LEU A 7 -0.46 1.21 7.63
C LEU A 7 -0.84 1.92 6.33
N LYS A 8 0.13 2.59 5.70
CA LYS A 8 -0.10 3.26 4.41
C LYS A 8 -0.38 2.26 3.30
N LEU A 9 0.34 1.15 3.25
CA LEU A 9 0.09 0.08 2.28
C LEU A 9 -1.29 -0.53 2.47
N VAL A 10 -1.70 -0.79 3.71
CA VAL A 10 -3.04 -1.29 4.03
C VAL A 10 -4.10 -0.28 3.61
N GLN A 11 -3.88 1.01 3.82
CA GLN A 11 -4.79 2.06 3.38
C GLN A 11 -4.95 2.04 1.86
N ILE A 12 -3.86 1.96 1.12
CA ILE A 12 -3.87 1.92 -0.35
C ILE A 12 -4.64 0.71 -0.84
N GLN A 13 -4.34 -0.47 -0.30
CA GLN A 13 -5.01 -1.70 -0.68
C GLN A 13 -6.53 -1.61 -0.47
N ASN A 14 -6.94 -1.19 0.71
CA ASN A 14 -8.36 -1.14 1.04
C ASN A 14 -9.09 0.02 0.37
N GLN A 15 -8.40 1.11 0.02
CA GLN A 15 -9.00 2.15 -0.83
C GLN A 15 -9.36 1.58 -2.21
N PHE A 16 -8.52 0.74 -2.79
CA PHE A 16 -8.87 0.02 -4.03
C PHE A 16 -10.04 -0.93 -3.81
N ARG A 17 -10.15 -1.55 -2.65
CA ARG A 17 -11.29 -2.41 -2.31
C ARG A 17 -12.60 -1.62 -2.35
N PHE A 18 -12.64 -0.44 -1.73
CA PHE A 18 -13.82 0.42 -1.77
C PHE A 18 -14.12 0.89 -3.19
N LEU A 19 -13.11 1.28 -3.95
CA LEU A 19 -13.28 1.67 -5.35
C LEU A 19 -13.82 0.52 -6.19
N HIS A 20 -13.33 -0.70 -5.95
CA HIS A 20 -13.83 -1.92 -6.60
C HIS A 20 -15.33 -2.12 -6.36
N TRP A 21 -15.79 -1.85 -5.13
CA TRP A 21 -17.20 -1.97 -4.81
C TRP A 21 -18.04 -0.82 -5.34
N GLN A 22 -17.50 0.38 -5.38
CA GLN A 22 -18.26 1.61 -5.68
C GLN A 22 -18.29 1.98 -7.15
N THR A 23 -17.35 1.46 -7.95
CA THR A 23 -17.25 1.85 -9.36
C THR A 23 -18.37 1.24 -10.19
N PHE A 24 -18.76 1.98 -11.23
CA PHE A 24 -19.66 1.48 -12.27
C PHE A 24 -18.82 1.03 -13.47
N GLY A 25 -19.24 -0.04 -14.12
CA GLY A 25 -18.55 -0.57 -15.28
C GLY A 25 -17.60 -1.70 -14.93
N ASP A 26 -17.68 -2.76 -15.73
CA ASP A 26 -17.00 -4.02 -15.46
C ASP A 26 -15.47 -3.91 -15.53
N ALA A 27 -14.94 -3.13 -16.48
CA ALA A 27 -13.51 -2.99 -16.66
C ALA A 27 -12.84 -2.37 -15.43
N LYS A 28 -13.44 -1.30 -14.87
CA LYS A 28 -12.92 -0.64 -13.66
C LYS A 28 -13.07 -1.52 -12.44
N HIS A 29 -14.20 -2.22 -12.31
CA HIS A 29 -14.44 -3.15 -11.22
C HIS A 29 -13.36 -4.22 -11.17
N ARG A 30 -13.01 -4.82 -12.30
CA ARG A 30 -11.95 -5.82 -12.39
C ARG A 30 -10.59 -5.23 -12.10
N ALA A 31 -10.28 -4.07 -12.68
CA ALA A 31 -8.98 -3.42 -12.49
C ALA A 31 -8.72 -3.11 -11.01
N TYR A 32 -9.69 -2.54 -10.32
CA TYR A 32 -9.54 -2.25 -8.89
C TYR A 32 -9.46 -3.52 -8.05
N GLY A 33 -10.21 -4.57 -8.41
CA GLY A 33 -10.13 -5.87 -7.72
C GLY A 33 -8.77 -6.52 -7.89
N GLU A 34 -8.20 -6.50 -9.09
CA GLU A 34 -6.86 -7.03 -9.36
C GLU A 34 -5.79 -6.26 -8.59
N LEU A 35 -5.89 -4.93 -8.52
CA LEU A 35 -4.99 -4.10 -7.72
C LEU A 35 -5.08 -4.44 -6.24
N TYR A 36 -6.29 -4.60 -5.72
CA TYR A 36 -6.52 -5.01 -4.33
C TYR A 36 -5.82 -6.34 -4.03
N ASP A 37 -6.02 -7.33 -4.87
CA ASP A 37 -5.43 -8.67 -4.67
C ASP A 37 -3.91 -8.64 -4.81
N SER A 38 -3.38 -8.02 -5.84
CA SER A 38 -1.94 -7.95 -6.12
C SER A 38 -1.20 -7.18 -5.03
N ILE A 39 -1.72 -6.03 -4.61
CA ILE A 39 -1.12 -5.24 -3.55
C ILE A 39 -1.16 -6.00 -2.23
N GLY A 40 -2.25 -6.72 -1.95
CA GLY A 40 -2.38 -7.54 -0.76
C GLY A 40 -1.27 -8.58 -0.64
N ASP A 41 -0.97 -9.28 -1.71
CA ASP A 41 0.12 -10.27 -1.74
C ASP A 41 1.47 -9.60 -1.48
N HIS A 42 1.72 -8.44 -2.07
CA HIS A 42 2.95 -7.69 -1.86
C HIS A 42 3.07 -7.15 -0.44
N ILE A 43 1.96 -6.73 0.17
CA ILE A 43 1.96 -6.28 1.57
C ILE A 43 2.36 -7.41 2.50
N ASP A 44 1.82 -8.61 2.29
CA ASP A 44 2.18 -9.77 3.11
C ASP A 44 3.67 -10.08 2.98
N THR A 45 4.18 -10.13 1.77
CA THR A 45 5.61 -10.39 1.52
C THR A 45 6.49 -9.31 2.14
N PHE A 46 6.12 -8.04 1.97
CA PHE A 46 6.85 -6.91 2.53
C PHE A 46 6.86 -6.95 4.06
N THR A 47 5.70 -7.16 4.66
CA THR A 47 5.55 -7.19 6.12
C THR A 47 6.30 -8.36 6.74
N GLU A 48 6.24 -9.53 6.12
CA GLU A 48 6.97 -10.72 6.59
C GLU A 48 8.48 -10.50 6.51
N ALA A 49 8.98 -9.90 5.43
CA ALA A 49 10.39 -9.56 5.31
C ALA A 49 10.82 -8.53 6.36
N MET A 50 9.98 -7.55 6.63
CA MET A 50 10.23 -6.56 7.67
C MET A 50 10.26 -7.21 9.06
N MET A 51 9.36 -8.14 9.34
CA MET A 51 9.33 -8.88 10.60
C MET A 51 10.62 -9.68 10.82
N GLY A 52 11.18 -10.24 9.77
CA GLY A 52 12.43 -10.98 9.85
C GLY A 52 13.61 -10.10 10.24
N LYS A 53 13.59 -8.82 9.96
CA LYS A 53 14.67 -7.87 10.26
C LYS A 53 14.43 -7.08 11.54
N TYR A 54 13.22 -6.62 11.77
CA TYR A 54 12.90 -5.64 12.81
C TYR A 54 11.95 -6.20 13.88
N GLY A 55 11.55 -7.47 13.74
CA GLY A 55 10.58 -8.07 14.65
C GLY A 55 9.13 -7.75 14.25
N ARG A 56 8.20 -8.23 15.06
CA ARG A 56 6.77 -8.05 14.78
C ARG A 56 6.40 -6.58 14.83
N PRO A 57 5.55 -6.10 13.90
CA PRO A 57 5.10 -4.71 13.96
C PRO A 57 4.30 -4.46 15.22
N SER A 58 4.48 -3.29 15.80
CA SER A 58 3.77 -2.84 17.00
C SER A 58 3.04 -1.55 16.69
N PHE A 59 1.77 -1.51 17.01
CA PHE A 59 0.92 -0.37 16.77
C PHE A 59 0.37 0.14 18.11
N GLU A 60 -0.15 1.36 18.09
CA GLU A 60 -0.85 1.87 19.26
C GLU A 60 -2.10 1.04 19.53
N SER A 61 -2.65 1.13 20.76
CA SER A 61 -3.84 0.35 21.14
C SER A 61 -5.04 0.64 20.23
N GLU A 62 -5.11 1.84 19.70
CA GLU A 62 -6.11 2.23 18.72
C GLU A 62 -5.46 3.09 17.64
N PHE A 63 -5.85 2.88 16.39
CA PHE A 63 -5.41 3.70 15.29
C PHE A 63 -6.52 3.79 14.25
N VAL A 64 -6.52 4.89 13.49
CA VAL A 64 -7.56 5.18 12.52
C VAL A 64 -6.95 5.26 11.13
N ILE A 65 -7.57 4.60 10.17
CA ILE A 65 -7.22 4.69 8.75
C ILE A 65 -8.38 5.35 8.04
N ALA A 66 -8.10 6.43 7.32
CA ALA A 66 -9.13 7.17 6.58
C ALA A 66 -9.27 6.67 5.15
N PHE A 67 -10.51 6.59 4.68
CA PHE A 67 -10.83 6.22 3.31
C PHE A 67 -11.76 7.28 2.71
N GLN A 68 -11.71 7.40 1.38
CA GLN A 68 -12.54 8.34 0.65
C GLN A 68 -13.59 7.61 -0.18
N ASP A 69 -14.80 8.18 -0.26
CA ASP A 69 -15.82 7.72 -1.19
C ASP A 69 -15.39 8.02 -2.62
N ILE A 70 -15.83 7.17 -3.57
CA ILE A 70 -15.48 7.33 -4.99
C ILE A 70 -15.90 8.70 -5.55
N LYS A 71 -16.95 9.30 -5.00
CA LYS A 71 -17.42 10.63 -5.41
C LYS A 71 -16.50 11.75 -4.95
N SER A 72 -15.74 11.53 -3.90
CA SER A 72 -14.85 12.53 -3.29
C SER A 72 -13.41 12.37 -3.72
N ILE A 73 -12.99 11.19 -4.15
CA ILE A 73 -11.62 10.90 -4.50
C ILE A 73 -11.28 11.37 -5.92
N ASN A 74 -10.13 12.03 -6.07
CA ASN A 74 -9.54 12.27 -7.38
C ASN A 74 -8.59 11.10 -7.67
N ILE A 75 -8.97 10.23 -8.60
CA ILE A 75 -8.23 9.00 -8.89
C ILE A 75 -6.80 9.28 -9.34
N GLN A 76 -6.60 10.28 -10.20
CA GLN A 76 -5.25 10.62 -10.68
C GLN A 76 -4.36 11.09 -9.52
N ASN A 77 -4.87 11.94 -8.64
CA ASN A 77 -4.13 12.40 -7.47
C ASN A 77 -3.84 11.25 -6.50
N PHE A 78 -4.78 10.33 -6.36
CA PHE A 78 -4.59 9.14 -5.53
C PHE A 78 -3.45 8.28 -6.06
N ILE A 79 -3.44 7.99 -7.37
CA ILE A 79 -2.38 7.21 -8.02
C ILE A 79 -1.04 7.93 -7.92
N ASP A 80 -1.00 9.23 -8.19
CA ASP A 80 0.23 10.02 -8.06
C ASP A 80 0.77 9.97 -6.63
N GLY A 81 -0.11 10.05 -5.64
CA GLY A 81 0.25 9.94 -4.24
C GLY A 81 0.82 8.57 -3.86
N ILE A 82 0.30 7.49 -4.46
CA ILE A 82 0.84 6.15 -4.27
C ILE A 82 2.27 6.07 -4.81
N VAL A 83 2.49 6.56 -6.02
CA VAL A 83 3.82 6.56 -6.64
C VAL A 83 4.81 7.37 -5.79
N GLU A 84 4.42 8.56 -5.36
CA GLU A 84 5.27 9.40 -4.49
C GLU A 84 5.60 8.69 -3.18
N PHE A 85 4.63 8.04 -2.56
CA PHE A 85 4.84 7.29 -1.32
C PHE A 85 5.83 6.14 -1.54
N LEU A 86 5.64 5.34 -2.60
CA LEU A 86 6.50 4.20 -2.88
C LEU A 86 7.94 4.65 -3.21
N VAL A 87 8.09 5.67 -4.03
CA VAL A 87 9.41 6.25 -4.34
C VAL A 87 10.06 6.80 -3.06
N GLY A 88 9.29 7.46 -2.21
CA GLY A 88 9.76 8.02 -0.95
C GLY A 88 10.28 7.00 0.04
N MET A 89 9.96 5.71 -0.10
CA MET A 89 10.49 4.66 0.75
C MET A 89 12.02 4.57 0.71
N THR A 90 12.64 5.00 -0.38
CA THR A 90 14.11 5.03 -0.51
C THR A 90 14.74 5.92 0.57
N GLU A 91 14.03 6.93 1.05
CA GLU A 91 14.53 7.83 2.09
C GLU A 91 14.22 7.35 3.51
N ILE A 92 13.20 6.49 3.66
CA ILE A 92 12.80 5.93 4.95
C ILE A 92 13.58 4.65 5.26
N LEU A 93 13.76 3.79 4.26
CA LEU A 93 14.45 2.51 4.40
C LEU A 93 15.93 2.67 4.12
N ASP A 94 16.74 1.80 4.73
CA ASP A 94 18.17 1.77 4.50
C ASP A 94 18.48 1.16 3.13
N THR A 95 19.18 1.90 2.27
CA THR A 95 19.45 1.46 0.90
C THR A 95 20.41 0.27 0.81
N LYS A 96 21.11 -0.05 1.88
CA LYS A 96 22.01 -1.21 1.95
C LYS A 96 21.37 -2.38 2.69
N TYR A 97 20.74 -2.12 3.84
CA TYR A 97 20.21 -3.16 4.73
C TYR A 97 18.83 -3.63 4.29
N ASP A 98 18.02 -2.73 3.72
CA ASP A 98 16.63 -3.00 3.33
C ASP A 98 16.46 -3.24 1.83
N THR A 99 17.49 -3.75 1.14
CA THR A 99 17.43 -3.99 -0.31
C THR A 99 16.29 -4.93 -0.70
N ASP A 100 15.98 -5.92 0.10
CA ASP A 100 14.85 -6.83 -0.13
C ASP A 100 13.51 -6.10 -0.03
N LEU A 101 13.35 -5.21 0.94
CA LEU A 101 12.14 -4.39 1.09
C LEU A 101 11.98 -3.43 -0.08
N LEU A 102 13.06 -2.80 -0.53
CA LEU A 102 13.06 -1.90 -1.68
C LEU A 102 12.76 -2.65 -2.99
N ASN A 103 13.22 -3.88 -3.12
CA ASN A 103 12.90 -4.72 -4.27
C ASN A 103 11.40 -5.06 -4.31
N ILE A 104 10.79 -5.37 -3.17
CA ILE A 104 9.35 -5.61 -3.09
C ILE A 104 8.59 -4.32 -3.42
N ARG A 105 9.05 -3.16 -2.92
CA ARG A 105 8.51 -1.86 -3.30
C ARG A 105 8.53 -1.67 -4.82
N ASP A 106 9.63 -2.03 -5.47
CA ASP A 106 9.77 -1.92 -6.92
C ASP A 106 8.78 -2.82 -7.67
N GLU A 107 8.49 -4.00 -7.13
CA GLU A 107 7.45 -4.88 -7.68
C GLU A 107 6.06 -4.26 -7.60
N ILE A 108 5.76 -3.56 -6.52
CA ILE A 108 4.49 -2.84 -6.38
C ILE A 108 4.40 -1.70 -7.40
N LEU A 109 5.51 -0.99 -7.65
CA LEU A 109 5.57 0.10 -8.62
C LEU A 109 5.40 -0.38 -10.07
N ALA A 110 5.79 -1.58 -10.34
CA ALA A 110 5.59 -2.17 -11.66
C ALA A 110 4.11 -2.53 -11.86
#